data_a3753d76a9ea9cc4cf4639250bad7c2d
#
_entry.id   a3753d76a9ea9cc4cf4639250bad7c2d
#
_cell.length_a   1.000
_cell.length_b   1.000
_cell.length_c   1.000
_cell.angle_alpha   90.00
_cell.angle_beta   90.00
_cell.angle_gamma   90.00
#
_symmetry.space_group_name_H-M   'P 1'
#
loop_
_entity.id
_entity.type
_entity.pdbx_description
1 polymer ?
#
loop_
_entity_poly.entity_id
_entity_poly.type
_entity_poly.pdbx_seq_one_letter_code
_entity_poly.pdbx_strand_id
1 'polypeptide(L)'
;MDTRTELAFAYLEKNEHSMMELLKNLVSIETPSANRDANERIAAHLDTYCDALGMERQIHHFEKAGPTLAAWTHPQKKKPILLLGHMDTVHAVGTFGTEPFLVKDDRVYGPGVYDMKGGDVIALFALRALNAIGYEDRQIKLVLT
;
A
#
# COMPACT_ATOMS: atom_id res chain seq x y z
N MET A 1 2.50 12.47 24.24
CA MET A 1 3.04 11.88 22.99
C MET A 1 4.33 12.63 22.71
N ASP A 2 5.36 12.02 22.14
CA ASP A 2 6.53 12.81 21.78
C ASP A 2 6.24 13.66 20.53
N THR A 3 7.03 14.72 20.33
CA THR A 3 6.82 15.70 19.24
C THR A 3 6.87 15.06 17.85
N ARG A 4 7.67 14.01 17.63
CA ARG A 4 7.73 13.31 16.33
C ARG A 4 6.45 12.57 16.04
N THR A 5 5.88 11.91 17.02
CA THR A 5 4.61 11.20 16.91
C THR A 5 3.48 12.18 16.60
N GLU A 6 3.43 13.32 17.29
CA GLU A 6 2.43 14.36 17.02
C GLU A 6 2.52 14.91 15.59
N LEU A 7 3.72 15.16 15.09
CA LEU A 7 3.94 15.63 13.72
C LEU A 7 3.51 14.56 12.68
N ALA A 8 3.80 13.28 12.94
CA ALA A 8 3.40 12.20 12.06
C ALA A 8 1.86 12.08 11.99
N PHE A 9 1.16 12.14 13.13
CA PHE A 9 -0.31 12.13 13.14
C PHE A 9 -0.91 13.35 12.45
N ALA A 10 -0.40 14.55 12.70
CA ALA A 10 -0.85 15.76 12.01
C ALA A 10 -0.66 15.67 10.48
N TYR A 11 0.42 15.00 10.03
CA TYR A 11 0.60 14.71 8.61
C TYR A 11 -0.49 13.78 8.07
N LEU A 12 -0.83 12.70 8.80
CA LEU A 12 -1.85 11.75 8.39
C LEU A 12 -3.24 12.41 8.31
N GLU A 13 -3.63 13.16 9.33
CA GLU A 13 -4.89 13.91 9.37
C GLU A 13 -5.02 14.84 8.15
N LYS A 14 -3.98 15.59 7.84
CA LYS A 14 -3.95 16.49 6.67
C LYS A 14 -4.08 15.74 5.33
N ASN A 15 -3.71 14.47 5.28
CA ASN A 15 -3.67 13.67 4.06
C ASN A 15 -4.76 12.60 3.98
N GLU A 16 -5.80 12.65 4.82
CA GLU A 16 -6.90 11.68 4.84
C GLU A 16 -7.57 11.51 3.47
N HIS A 17 -7.85 12.62 2.79
CA HIS A 17 -8.40 12.58 1.44
C HIS A 17 -7.50 11.79 0.46
N SER A 18 -6.20 12.03 0.50
CA SER A 18 -5.24 11.30 -0.35
C SER A 18 -5.15 9.81 0.00
N MET A 19 -5.35 9.44 1.27
CA MET A 19 -5.44 8.02 1.68
C MET A 19 -6.67 7.37 1.06
N MET A 20 -7.82 8.03 1.09
CA MET A 20 -9.06 7.54 0.49
C MET A 20 -8.97 7.44 -1.03
N GLU A 21 -8.33 8.39 -1.70
CA GLU A 21 -8.06 8.35 -3.14
C GLU A 21 -7.17 7.15 -3.52
N LEU A 22 -6.09 6.93 -2.77
CA LEU A 22 -5.24 5.75 -3.00
C LEU A 22 -6.03 4.46 -2.79
N LEU A 23 -6.80 4.35 -1.71
CA LEU A 23 -7.62 3.18 -1.44
C LEU A 23 -8.61 2.91 -2.58
N LYS A 24 -9.31 3.95 -3.06
CA LYS A 24 -10.20 3.86 -4.22
C LYS A 24 -9.48 3.33 -5.45
N ASN A 25 -8.29 3.86 -5.75
CA ASN A 25 -7.51 3.42 -6.91
C ASN A 25 -7.12 1.94 -6.79
N LEU A 26 -6.61 1.50 -5.62
CA LEU A 26 -6.23 0.11 -5.41
C LEU A 26 -7.42 -0.85 -5.47
N VAL A 27 -8.55 -0.47 -4.88
CA VAL A 27 -9.78 -1.29 -4.88
C VAL A 27 -10.36 -1.41 -6.30
N SER A 28 -10.26 -0.35 -7.10
CA SER A 28 -10.73 -0.35 -8.50
C SER A 28 -9.90 -1.24 -9.43
N ILE A 29 -8.69 -1.60 -9.03
CA ILE A 29 -7.92 -2.66 -9.70
C ILE A 29 -8.31 -3.98 -9.02
N GLU A 30 -9.31 -4.67 -9.56
CA GLU A 30 -9.72 -5.97 -9.03
C GLU A 30 -8.63 -7.02 -9.29
N THR A 31 -8.09 -7.60 -8.22
CA THR A 31 -6.88 -8.45 -8.24
C THR A 31 -7.13 -9.84 -7.67
N PRO A 32 -8.02 -10.68 -8.26
CA PRO A 32 -8.11 -12.06 -7.83
C PRO A 32 -6.74 -12.74 -7.90
N SER A 33 -6.40 -13.59 -6.92
CA SER A 33 -5.08 -14.24 -6.84
C SER A 33 -4.67 -14.96 -8.13
N ALA A 34 -5.65 -15.53 -8.86
CA ALA A 34 -5.41 -16.20 -10.13
C ALA A 34 -5.25 -15.25 -11.35
N ASN A 35 -5.55 -13.95 -11.21
CA ASN A 35 -5.46 -12.99 -12.30
C ASN A 35 -4.08 -12.29 -12.27
N ARG A 36 -3.11 -12.94 -12.86
CA ARG A 36 -1.73 -12.45 -12.90
C ARG A 36 -1.62 -11.03 -13.49
N ASP A 37 -2.29 -10.75 -14.60
CA ASP A 37 -2.19 -9.45 -15.27
C ASP A 37 -2.74 -8.31 -14.39
N ALA A 38 -3.78 -8.57 -13.61
CA ALA A 38 -4.30 -7.60 -12.65
C ALA A 38 -3.32 -7.38 -11.49
N ASN A 39 -2.67 -8.45 -11.02
CA ASN A 39 -1.66 -8.36 -9.97
C ASN A 39 -0.39 -7.64 -10.45
N GLU A 40 0.01 -7.82 -11.71
CA GLU A 40 1.09 -7.02 -12.32
C GLU A 40 0.74 -5.52 -12.37
N ARG A 41 -0.50 -5.17 -12.72
CA ARG A 41 -0.94 -3.76 -12.77
C ARG A 41 -0.94 -3.10 -11.40
N ILE A 42 -1.43 -3.77 -10.35
CA ILE A 42 -1.42 -3.19 -9.01
C ILE A 42 0.00 -3.06 -8.46
N ALA A 43 0.87 -4.04 -8.71
CA ALA A 43 2.28 -3.96 -8.32
C ALA A 43 2.99 -2.77 -8.98
N ALA A 44 2.79 -2.56 -10.28
CA ALA A 44 3.34 -1.42 -11.00
C ALA A 44 2.79 -0.08 -10.46
N HIS A 45 1.50 -0.04 -10.09
CA HIS A 45 0.90 1.14 -9.48
C HIS A 45 1.51 1.46 -8.11
N LEU A 46 1.68 0.46 -7.26
CA LEU A 46 2.32 0.60 -5.95
C LEU A 46 3.81 0.93 -6.04
N ASP A 47 4.50 0.42 -7.06
CA ASP A 47 5.90 0.76 -7.33
C ASP A 47 6.07 2.28 -7.54
N THR A 48 5.16 2.92 -8.29
CA THR A 48 5.21 4.39 -8.47
C THR A 48 5.03 5.16 -7.15
N TYR A 49 4.25 4.63 -6.21
CA TYR A 49 4.13 5.22 -4.88
C TYR A 49 5.43 5.09 -4.07
N CYS A 50 6.08 3.93 -4.14
CA CYS A 50 7.36 3.71 -3.47
C CYS A 50 8.47 4.58 -4.09
N ASP A 51 8.45 4.78 -5.42
CA ASP A 51 9.35 5.70 -6.12
C ASP A 51 9.21 7.13 -5.62
N ALA A 52 7.97 7.62 -5.55
CA ALA A 52 7.67 8.96 -5.06
C ALA A 52 8.11 9.20 -3.60
N LEU A 53 8.30 8.14 -2.83
CA LEU A 53 8.87 8.18 -1.47
C LEU A 53 10.40 8.12 -1.45
N GLY A 54 11.06 8.01 -2.60
CA GLY A 54 12.50 7.84 -2.70
C GLY A 54 13.00 6.50 -2.17
N MET A 55 12.14 5.48 -2.13
CA MET A 55 12.53 4.13 -1.70
C MET A 55 13.31 3.41 -2.79
N GLU A 56 14.33 2.66 -2.42
CA GLU A 56 14.85 1.61 -3.28
C GLU A 56 13.80 0.50 -3.39
N ARG A 57 13.63 -0.06 -4.59
CA ARG A 57 12.54 -1.00 -4.85
C ARG A 57 12.87 -2.00 -5.94
N GLN A 58 12.14 -3.13 -5.92
CA GLN A 58 12.24 -4.19 -6.89
C GLN A 58 10.92 -4.95 -6.99
N ILE A 59 10.46 -5.21 -8.22
CA ILE A 59 9.37 -6.14 -8.48
C ILE A 59 9.97 -7.49 -8.88
N HIS A 60 9.58 -8.54 -8.16
CA HIS A 60 9.92 -9.92 -8.48
C HIS A 60 8.75 -10.57 -9.21
N HIS A 61 9.00 -11.07 -10.41
CA HIS A 61 8.00 -11.74 -11.24
C HIS A 61 8.14 -13.26 -11.13
N PHE A 62 7.01 -13.97 -11.12
CA PHE A 62 6.96 -15.41 -11.03
C PHE A 62 6.16 -16.01 -12.18
N GLU A 63 6.50 -17.23 -12.62
CA GLU A 63 5.80 -17.88 -13.73
C GLU A 63 4.35 -18.27 -13.38
N LYS A 64 4.10 -18.68 -12.14
CA LYS A 64 2.83 -19.28 -11.69
C LYS A 64 2.12 -18.51 -10.59
N ALA A 65 2.64 -17.36 -10.19
CA ALA A 65 2.07 -16.52 -9.13
C ALA A 65 2.06 -15.04 -9.56
N GLY A 66 1.34 -14.20 -8.81
CA GLY A 66 1.44 -12.77 -8.93
C GLY A 66 2.85 -12.28 -8.56
N PRO A 67 3.19 -11.02 -8.89
CA PRO A 67 4.47 -10.44 -8.55
C PRO A 67 4.57 -10.14 -7.06
N THR A 68 5.79 -9.95 -6.57
CA THR A 68 6.06 -9.39 -5.25
C THR A 68 6.79 -8.07 -5.40
N LEU A 69 6.24 -7.00 -4.84
CA LEU A 69 6.91 -5.71 -4.72
C LEU A 69 7.69 -5.67 -3.40
N ALA A 70 8.99 -5.44 -3.47
CA ALA A 70 9.84 -5.17 -2.32
C ALA A 70 10.38 -3.74 -2.42
N ALA A 71 10.23 -2.94 -1.36
CA ALA A 71 10.74 -1.58 -1.30
C ALA A 71 11.36 -1.32 0.08
N TRP A 72 12.37 -0.45 0.14
CA TRP A 72 13.07 -0.16 1.40
C TRP A 72 13.63 1.25 1.47
N THR A 73 13.63 1.79 2.68
CA THR A 73 14.24 3.07 3.02
C THR A 73 15.64 2.85 3.59
N HIS A 74 16.54 3.83 3.48
CA HIS A 74 17.81 3.89 4.22
C HIS A 74 18.58 2.54 4.29
N PRO A 75 19.04 1.98 3.15
CA PRO A 75 19.66 0.66 3.09
C PRO A 75 20.91 0.49 3.98
N GLN A 76 21.56 1.62 4.34
CA GLN A 76 22.73 1.66 5.21
C GLN A 76 22.39 1.41 6.70
N LYS A 77 21.12 1.52 7.10
CA LYS A 77 20.71 1.34 8.50
C LYS A 77 20.50 -0.15 8.81
N LYS A 78 20.90 -0.54 10.02
CA LYS A 78 20.75 -1.92 10.51
C LYS A 78 19.41 -2.14 11.22
N LYS A 79 19.07 -3.40 11.47
CA LYS A 79 17.87 -3.84 12.18
C LYS A 79 16.58 -3.31 11.52
N PRO A 80 16.26 -3.74 10.30
CA PRO A 80 15.08 -3.30 9.58
C PRO A 80 13.79 -3.62 10.32
N ILE A 81 12.79 -2.77 10.12
CA ILE A 81 11.39 -3.08 10.40
C ILE A 81 10.81 -3.64 9.11
N LEU A 82 10.13 -4.78 9.18
CA LEU A 82 9.42 -5.37 8.04
C LEU A 82 7.94 -5.05 8.14
N LEU A 83 7.39 -4.46 7.09
CA LEU A 83 5.95 -4.36 6.82
C LEU A 83 5.65 -5.38 5.72
N LEU A 84 4.76 -6.32 6.02
CA LEU A 84 4.37 -7.38 5.09
C LEU A 84 2.88 -7.27 4.81
N GLY A 85 2.53 -7.24 3.53
CA GLY A 85 1.16 -7.20 3.04
C GLY A 85 0.98 -8.03 1.77
N HIS A 86 -0.23 -8.00 1.21
CA HIS A 86 -0.54 -8.63 -0.07
C HIS A 86 -1.48 -7.76 -0.90
N MET A 87 -1.32 -7.83 -2.22
CA MET A 87 -2.04 -6.99 -3.18
C MET A 87 -3.26 -7.68 -3.79
N ASP A 88 -3.29 -9.00 -3.73
CA ASP A 88 -4.35 -9.81 -4.30
C ASP A 88 -5.59 -9.89 -3.41
N THR A 89 -6.66 -10.42 -3.96
CA THR A 89 -7.92 -10.65 -3.26
C THR A 89 -8.53 -12.00 -3.63
N VAL A 90 -9.42 -12.49 -2.78
CA VAL A 90 -10.17 -13.74 -3.02
C VAL A 90 -11.41 -13.55 -3.88
N HIS A 91 -11.78 -12.31 -4.18
CA HIS A 91 -13.03 -12.00 -4.91
C HIS A 91 -12.82 -12.09 -6.42
N ALA A 92 -13.76 -12.74 -7.11
CA ALA A 92 -13.77 -12.75 -8.58
C ALA A 92 -14.08 -11.34 -9.12
N VAL A 93 -13.53 -11.02 -10.30
CA VAL A 93 -13.82 -9.75 -11.00
C VAL A 93 -15.33 -9.59 -11.19
N GLY A 94 -15.83 -8.39 -10.92
CA GLY A 94 -17.25 -8.05 -11.06
C GLY A 94 -18.13 -8.43 -9.86
N THR A 95 -17.60 -9.08 -8.83
CA THR A 95 -18.37 -9.43 -7.62
C THR A 95 -19.03 -8.21 -6.97
N PHE A 96 -18.40 -7.06 -7.03
CA PHE A 96 -18.87 -5.78 -6.47
C PHE A 96 -19.51 -4.85 -7.53
N GLY A 97 -19.85 -5.36 -8.70
CA GLY A 97 -20.45 -4.58 -9.79
C GLY A 97 -19.41 -3.81 -10.62
N THR A 98 -19.90 -2.86 -11.41
CA THR A 98 -19.06 -2.06 -12.33
C THR A 98 -18.27 -0.95 -11.62
N GLU A 99 -18.72 -0.54 -10.44
CA GLU A 99 -18.02 0.42 -9.57
C GLU A 99 -17.73 -0.25 -8.23
N PRO A 100 -16.60 -0.95 -8.12
CA PRO A 100 -16.35 -1.81 -6.96
C PRO A 100 -16.06 -1.07 -5.66
N PHE A 101 -15.79 0.23 -5.72
CA PHE A 101 -15.52 1.07 -4.54
C PHE A 101 -16.77 1.87 -4.15
N LEU A 102 -17.32 1.61 -2.97
CA LEU A 102 -18.49 2.31 -2.45
C LEU A 102 -18.23 2.84 -1.05
N VAL A 103 -18.54 4.12 -0.83
CA VAL A 103 -18.59 4.71 0.51
C VAL A 103 -20.06 4.89 0.91
N LYS A 104 -20.45 4.28 2.02
CA LYS A 104 -21.81 4.37 2.55
C LYS A 104 -21.80 4.24 4.08
N ASP A 105 -22.55 5.08 4.77
CA ASP A 105 -22.75 5.04 6.23
C ASP A 105 -21.42 4.96 7.00
N ASP A 106 -20.46 5.84 6.68
CA ASP A 106 -19.10 5.92 7.23
C ASP A 106 -18.26 4.63 7.05
N ARG A 107 -18.64 3.80 6.09
CA ARG A 107 -17.93 2.56 5.73
C ARG A 107 -17.53 2.54 4.27
N VAL A 108 -16.44 1.85 4.00
CA VAL A 108 -15.95 1.60 2.65
C VAL A 108 -16.16 0.13 2.29
N TYR A 109 -16.70 -0.11 1.11
CA TYR A 109 -16.96 -1.45 0.56
C TYR A 109 -16.19 -1.63 -0.74
N GLY A 110 -15.69 -2.83 -0.98
CA GLY A 110 -15.02 -3.20 -2.21
C GLY A 110 -14.07 -4.38 -2.05
N PRO A 111 -13.56 -4.96 -3.15
CA PRO A 111 -12.68 -6.12 -3.11
C PRO A 111 -11.35 -5.76 -2.42
N GLY A 112 -11.05 -6.47 -1.34
CA GLY A 112 -9.81 -6.28 -0.58
C GLY A 112 -9.76 -5.02 0.29
N VAL A 113 -10.84 -4.24 0.45
CA VAL A 113 -10.86 -3.05 1.32
C VAL A 113 -10.34 -3.37 2.72
N TYR A 114 -10.79 -4.46 3.31
CA TYR A 114 -10.38 -4.90 4.65
C TYR A 114 -9.15 -5.81 4.60
N ASP A 115 -9.09 -6.72 3.64
CA ASP A 115 -8.04 -7.73 3.49
C ASP A 115 -7.46 -7.70 2.05
N MET A 116 -6.30 -6.99 1.82
CA MET A 116 -5.80 -6.05 2.83
C MET A 116 -5.38 -4.69 2.22
N LYS A 117 -5.98 -4.24 1.11
CA LYS A 117 -5.63 -2.96 0.44
C LYS A 117 -5.72 -1.75 1.37
N GLY A 118 -6.66 -1.76 2.33
CA GLY A 118 -6.70 -0.74 3.39
C GLY A 118 -5.44 -0.78 4.26
N GLY A 119 -4.96 -1.97 4.61
CA GLY A 119 -3.71 -2.17 5.33
C GLY A 119 -2.50 -1.67 4.54
N ASP A 120 -2.47 -1.92 3.22
CA ASP A 120 -1.40 -1.45 2.34
C ASP A 120 -1.36 0.09 2.27
N VAL A 121 -2.54 0.74 2.19
CA VAL A 121 -2.65 2.20 2.26
C VAL A 121 -2.14 2.74 3.59
N ILE A 122 -2.51 2.11 4.71
CA ILE A 122 -2.02 2.50 6.04
C ILE A 122 -0.49 2.40 6.09
N ALA A 123 0.09 1.31 5.59
CA ALA A 123 1.55 1.12 5.56
C ALA A 123 2.24 2.21 4.72
N LEU A 124 1.74 2.49 3.52
CA LEU A 124 2.29 3.52 2.63
C LEU A 124 2.20 4.92 3.22
N PHE A 125 1.08 5.27 3.86
CA PHE A 125 0.94 6.60 4.47
C PHE A 125 1.71 6.72 5.78
N ALA A 126 1.90 5.65 6.53
CA ALA A 126 2.85 5.64 7.64
C ALA A 126 4.29 5.93 7.16
N LEU A 127 4.71 5.30 6.04
CA LEU A 127 6.01 5.60 5.42
C LEU A 127 6.10 7.06 4.94
N ARG A 128 5.04 7.60 4.34
CA ARG A 128 4.98 9.01 3.94
C ARG A 128 5.10 9.96 5.13
N ALA A 129 4.39 9.67 6.21
CA ALA A 129 4.45 10.47 7.43
C ALA A 129 5.87 10.45 8.04
N LEU A 130 6.49 9.26 8.12
CA LEU A 130 7.85 9.11 8.60
C LEU A 130 8.86 9.86 7.72
N ASN A 131 8.71 9.79 6.41
CA ASN A 131 9.54 10.55 5.46
C ASN A 131 9.38 12.06 5.66
N ALA A 132 8.14 12.54 5.82
CA ALA A 132 7.84 13.95 6.02
C ALA A 132 8.44 14.55 7.30
N ILE A 133 8.60 13.74 8.35
CA ILE A 133 9.24 14.15 9.61
C ILE A 133 10.74 13.85 9.65
N GLY A 134 11.34 13.41 8.55
CA GLY A 134 12.78 13.11 8.46
C GLY A 134 13.20 11.92 9.32
N TYR A 135 12.39 10.87 9.43
CA TYR A 135 12.75 9.68 10.19
C TYR A 135 13.80 8.84 9.46
N GLU A 136 14.96 8.67 10.09
CA GLU A 136 16.08 7.89 9.56
C GLU A 136 16.69 6.91 10.58
N ASP A 137 16.00 6.65 11.70
CA ASP A 137 16.59 5.88 12.80
C ASP A 137 16.79 4.40 12.40
N ARG A 138 15.90 3.84 11.58
CA ARG A 138 15.94 2.45 11.12
C ARG A 138 15.57 2.32 9.65
N GLN A 139 16.08 1.28 9.00
CA GLN A 139 15.57 0.85 7.71
C GLN A 139 14.13 0.33 7.88
N ILE A 140 13.26 0.66 6.94
CA ILE A 140 11.95 0.04 6.83
C ILE A 140 11.89 -0.69 5.50
N LYS A 141 11.46 -1.95 5.53
CA LYS A 141 11.21 -2.78 4.35
C LYS A 141 9.72 -3.01 4.22
N LEU A 142 9.16 -2.69 3.07
CA LEU A 142 7.81 -3.03 2.67
C LEU A 142 7.88 -4.19 1.68
N VAL A 143 7.14 -5.26 1.93
CA VAL A 143 6.99 -6.39 1.01
C VAL A 143 5.50 -6.63 0.80
N LEU A 144 5.06 -6.54 -0.45
CA LEU A 144 3.67 -6.79 -0.88
C LEU A 144 3.67 -7.95 -1.89
N THR A 145 2.97 -9.03 -1.54
CA THR A 145 2.88 -10.26 -2.34
C THR A 145 1.60 -10.37 -3.13
#